data_64bba64594f7fc41fda90622556d3778
#
_entry.id   64bba64594f7fc41fda90622556d3778
#
_cell.length_a   1.000
_cell.length_b   1.000
_cell.length_c   1.000
_cell.angle_alpha   90.00
_cell.angle_beta   90.00
_cell.angle_gamma   90.00
#
_symmetry.space_group_name_H-M   'P 1'
#
loop_
_entity.id
_entity.type
_entity.pdbx_description
1 polymer ?
#
loop_
_entity_poly.entity_id
_entity_poly.type
_entity_poly.pdbx_seq_one_letter_code
_entity_poly.pdbx_strand_id
1 'polypeptide(L)'
;MSYNSDKERMQKDAQSYRNSVFSLIKITFIAFAAMLLIFCLTLGLSIAFDWKSGAPSGDKKKPEIKQNFNLEDFEAFEGGVIGYIGQTPAFKKFVTVTDDTDEAPTISVLEHNEDINKEGTYTVKYVAEDASGNASYLTLKYVVKKQEYSYKTLMEQIALLAEDLGITKNMSKVEQVRKIYAYVNSRSTIYFTDESNIPNIDRNKWESDWLEEAVRGMETHEGDCYTYYSLSKAFFEYFGIENMGIKRAENYEGAEDDGTHFWSIVNVGSGGTDKWYYYDATRLNGYFNGDKSDNNACLITEAKLKSHRTSKGGDYFYKMTKAPGFPPIATEELE
;
A
#
# COMPACT_ATOMS: atom_id res chain seq x y z
N MET A 1 -36.50 0.18 -19.75
CA MET A 1 -36.91 1.26 -18.80
C MET A 1 -36.77 0.87 -17.31
N SER A 2 -36.64 -0.39 -16.94
CA SER A 2 -36.58 -0.87 -15.54
C SER A 2 -35.22 -0.62 -14.84
N TYR A 3 -34.10 -0.74 -15.53
CA TYR A 3 -32.75 -0.72 -14.93
C TYR A 3 -32.35 0.65 -14.30
N ASN A 4 -32.74 1.77 -14.91
CA ASN A 4 -32.43 3.09 -14.38
C ASN A 4 -33.24 3.45 -13.12
N SER A 5 -34.50 2.97 -13.06
CA SER A 5 -35.33 3.19 -11.88
C SER A 5 -34.85 2.46 -10.63
N ASP A 6 -34.30 1.23 -10.81
CA ASP A 6 -33.76 0.43 -9.70
C ASP A 6 -32.44 1.01 -9.19
N LYS A 7 -31.61 1.56 -10.05
CA LYS A 7 -30.38 2.22 -9.68
C LYS A 7 -30.61 3.53 -8.89
N GLU A 8 -31.58 4.34 -9.33
CA GLU A 8 -31.97 5.56 -8.61
C GLU A 8 -32.59 5.23 -7.24
N ARG A 9 -33.36 4.15 -7.14
CA ARG A 9 -33.94 3.68 -5.88
C ARG A 9 -32.86 3.23 -4.92
N MET A 10 -31.90 2.40 -5.36
CA MET A 10 -30.78 1.96 -4.53
C MET A 10 -29.90 3.12 -4.05
N GLN A 11 -29.68 4.14 -4.89
CA GLN A 11 -28.94 5.34 -4.49
C GLN A 11 -29.68 6.16 -3.43
N LYS A 12 -30.99 6.30 -3.57
CA LYS A 12 -31.83 6.99 -2.56
C LYS A 12 -31.84 6.23 -1.23
N ASP A 13 -31.95 4.89 -1.28
CA ASP A 13 -31.97 4.05 -0.09
C ASP A 13 -30.61 4.09 0.63
N ALA A 14 -29.49 4.04 -0.11
CA ALA A 14 -28.15 4.18 0.44
C ALA A 14 -27.89 5.57 1.05
N GLN A 15 -28.40 6.64 0.42
CA GLN A 15 -28.30 7.99 0.95
C GLN A 15 -29.14 8.17 2.21
N SER A 16 -30.36 7.61 2.23
CA SER A 16 -31.25 7.60 3.40
C SER A 16 -30.62 6.87 4.57
N TYR A 17 -30.06 5.68 4.33
CA TYR A 17 -29.35 4.89 5.35
C TYR A 17 -28.15 5.67 5.93
N ARG A 18 -27.35 6.28 5.07
CA ARG A 18 -26.20 7.09 5.49
C ARG A 18 -26.61 8.28 6.35
N ASN A 19 -27.67 8.99 5.96
CA ASN A 19 -28.21 10.11 6.73
C ASN A 19 -28.76 9.68 8.10
N SER A 20 -29.40 8.50 8.16
CA SER A 20 -29.90 7.92 9.41
C SER A 20 -28.76 7.53 10.35
N VAL A 21 -27.67 6.92 9.84
CA VAL A 21 -26.48 6.58 10.62
C VAL A 21 -25.81 7.84 11.16
N PHE A 22 -25.63 8.88 10.33
CA PHE A 22 -25.06 10.16 10.77
C PHE A 22 -25.93 10.85 11.82
N SER A 23 -27.26 10.76 11.71
CA SER A 23 -28.18 11.29 12.72
C SER A 23 -28.05 10.54 14.04
N LEU A 24 -27.95 9.21 13.99
CA LEU A 24 -27.77 8.37 15.18
C LEU A 24 -26.46 8.67 15.91
N ILE A 25 -25.37 8.81 15.16
CA ILE A 25 -24.05 9.17 15.71
C ILE A 25 -24.09 10.56 16.38
N LYS A 26 -24.75 11.55 15.76
CA LYS A 26 -24.92 12.88 16.36
C LYS A 26 -25.73 12.83 17.65
N ILE A 27 -26.81 12.07 17.67
CA ILE A 27 -27.69 11.93 18.87
C ILE A 27 -26.93 11.24 20.01
N THR A 28 -26.18 10.17 19.72
CA THR A 28 -25.33 9.48 20.72
C THR A 28 -24.22 10.40 21.25
N PHE A 29 -23.59 11.21 20.42
CA PHE A 29 -22.58 12.15 20.86
C PHE A 29 -23.14 13.25 21.75
N ILE A 30 -24.32 13.81 21.41
CA ILE A 30 -25.01 14.82 22.22
C ILE A 30 -25.46 14.22 23.55
N ALA A 31 -25.99 13.00 23.56
CA ALA A 31 -26.41 12.31 24.78
C ALA A 31 -25.22 12.01 25.70
N PHE A 32 -24.08 11.61 25.14
CA PHE A 32 -22.87 11.35 25.91
C PHE A 32 -22.29 12.64 26.50
N ALA A 33 -22.24 13.73 25.72
CA ALA A 33 -21.83 15.04 26.22
C ALA A 33 -22.76 15.57 27.33
N ALA A 34 -24.07 15.40 27.21
CA ALA A 34 -25.05 15.77 28.21
C ALA A 34 -24.90 14.93 29.50
N MET A 35 -24.65 13.62 29.37
CA MET A 35 -24.38 12.74 30.52
C MET A 35 -23.10 13.14 31.25
N LEU A 36 -22.04 13.50 30.52
CA LEU A 36 -20.78 13.98 31.11
C LEU A 36 -21.00 15.29 31.88
N LEU A 37 -21.79 16.20 31.32
CA LEU A 37 -22.12 17.47 31.98
C LEU A 37 -22.96 17.26 33.25
N ILE A 38 -23.94 16.36 33.22
CA ILE A 38 -24.78 16.01 34.38
C ILE A 38 -23.93 15.30 35.46
N PHE A 39 -23.01 14.40 35.05
CA PHE A 39 -22.10 13.71 35.96
C PHE A 39 -21.15 14.71 36.65
N CYS A 40 -20.65 15.71 35.95
CA CYS A 40 -19.83 16.78 36.52
C CYS A 40 -20.65 17.66 37.50
N LEU A 41 -21.92 17.92 37.22
CA LEU A 41 -22.79 18.73 38.06
C LEU A 41 -23.29 17.99 39.33
N THR A 42 -23.52 16.66 39.23
CA THR A 42 -24.03 15.86 40.36
C THR A 42 -22.95 15.45 41.36
N LEU A 43 -21.68 15.36 40.93
CA LEU A 43 -20.59 15.01 41.82
C LEU A 43 -20.07 16.18 42.66
N GLY A 44 -20.63 17.40 42.50
CA GLY A 44 -20.17 18.57 43.26
C GLY A 44 -18.69 18.86 43.07
N LEU A 45 -18.10 18.30 42.05
CA LEU A 45 -16.74 18.63 41.60
C LEU A 45 -16.81 20.00 40.96
N SER A 46 -16.76 21.03 41.86
CA SER A 46 -16.06 22.24 41.52
C SER A 46 -14.62 21.75 41.20
N ILE A 47 -14.40 21.33 39.94
CA ILE A 47 -13.07 21.40 39.41
C ILE A 47 -12.84 22.92 39.37
N ALA A 48 -12.50 23.52 40.51
CA ALA A 48 -11.56 24.59 40.50
C ALA A 48 -10.35 23.96 39.81
N PHE A 49 -10.23 24.21 38.51
CA PHE A 49 -8.98 24.06 37.84
C PHE A 49 -8.04 24.98 38.55
N ASP A 50 -7.49 24.50 39.68
CA ASP A 50 -6.41 25.14 40.35
C ASP A 50 -5.19 24.96 39.45
N TRP A 51 -5.09 25.82 38.45
CA TRP A 51 -3.94 25.94 37.58
C TRP A 51 -2.65 26.26 38.37
N LYS A 52 -2.73 26.33 39.69
CA LYS A 52 -1.62 26.61 40.60
C LYS A 52 -1.37 25.50 41.62
N SER A 53 -1.76 24.26 41.35
CA SER A 53 -1.34 23.21 42.27
C SER A 53 0.06 22.74 41.96
N GLY A 54 1.01 23.33 42.61
CA GLY A 54 2.13 22.58 43.08
C GLY A 54 3.39 22.54 42.22
N ALA A 55 3.70 23.61 41.49
CA ALA A 55 5.12 23.84 41.23
C ALA A 55 5.80 24.08 42.58
N PRO A 56 6.78 23.26 42.97
CA PRO A 56 7.58 23.61 44.16
C PRO A 56 8.13 25.00 43.92
N SER A 57 7.68 25.99 44.72
CA SER A 57 8.16 27.34 44.59
C SER A 57 9.65 27.35 44.92
N GLY A 58 10.48 27.32 43.89
CA GLY A 58 11.93 27.30 44.04
C GLY A 58 12.67 26.32 43.12
N ASP A 59 12.00 25.45 42.37
CA ASP A 59 12.69 24.62 41.41
C ASP A 59 13.26 25.48 40.28
N LYS A 60 14.56 25.31 40.01
CA LYS A 60 15.33 26.00 38.96
C LYS A 60 15.99 25.03 38.00
N LYS A 61 15.83 23.74 38.23
CA LYS A 61 16.39 22.72 37.37
C LYS A 61 15.49 22.51 36.19
N LYS A 62 16.06 22.36 35.02
CA LYS A 62 15.33 22.19 33.77
C LYS A 62 15.07 20.71 33.54
N PRO A 63 13.95 20.34 32.90
CA PRO A 63 13.72 18.99 32.48
C PRO A 63 14.81 18.51 31.52
N GLU A 64 15.15 17.24 31.57
CA GLU A 64 16.09 16.58 30.66
C GLU A 64 15.38 15.94 29.52
N ILE A 65 15.72 16.34 28.28
CA ILE A 65 15.21 15.69 27.06
C ILE A 65 16.26 14.71 26.53
N LYS A 66 15.90 13.45 26.36
CA LYS A 66 16.76 12.42 25.78
C LYS A 66 16.17 11.85 24.51
N GLN A 67 17.02 11.54 23.55
CA GLN A 67 16.61 10.79 22.38
C GLN A 67 16.18 9.37 22.79
N ASN A 68 15.05 8.91 22.23
CA ASN A 68 14.60 7.54 22.36
C ASN A 68 15.22 6.69 21.24
N PHE A 69 15.91 5.62 21.62
CA PHE A 69 16.51 4.68 20.66
C PHE A 69 15.66 3.43 20.44
N ASN A 70 14.59 3.23 21.23
CA ASN A 70 13.69 2.08 21.12
C ASN A 70 12.43 2.50 20.33
N LEU A 71 12.55 2.55 19.02
CA LEU A 71 11.48 2.92 18.10
C LEU A 71 11.05 1.67 17.30
N GLU A 72 9.75 1.38 17.28
CA GLU A 72 9.22 0.20 16.58
C GLU A 72 9.26 0.37 15.05
N ASP A 73 8.95 1.57 14.56
CA ASP A 73 8.75 1.84 13.13
C ASP A 73 9.87 2.71 12.50
N PHE A 74 10.87 3.10 13.28
CA PHE A 74 11.91 4.03 12.85
C PHE A 74 13.29 3.57 13.34
N GLU A 75 14.31 3.84 12.55
CA GLU A 75 15.70 3.57 12.91
C GLU A 75 16.31 4.79 13.60
N ALA A 76 16.73 4.65 14.85
CA ALA A 76 17.38 5.72 15.60
C ALA A 76 18.91 5.63 15.48
N PHE A 77 19.58 6.79 15.31
CA PHE A 77 21.01 6.94 15.36
C PHE A 77 21.36 8.16 16.27
N GLU A 78 22.59 8.28 16.72
CA GLU A 78 22.97 9.36 17.60
C GLU A 78 22.69 10.76 16.99
N GLY A 79 21.80 11.51 17.59
CA GLY A 79 21.38 12.83 17.14
C GLY A 79 20.34 12.84 16.03
N GLY A 80 19.71 11.70 15.73
CA GLY A 80 18.66 11.67 14.72
C GLY A 80 17.87 10.36 14.59
N VAL A 81 16.90 10.40 13.69
CA VAL A 81 16.01 9.28 13.35
C VAL A 81 15.88 9.18 11.84
N ILE A 82 15.87 7.96 11.33
CA ILE A 82 15.63 7.65 9.92
C ILE A 82 14.16 7.22 9.77
N GLY A 83 13.49 7.81 8.79
CA GLY A 83 12.22 7.36 8.25
C GLY A 83 12.33 7.16 6.74
N TYR A 84 11.26 6.69 6.13
CA TYR A 84 11.23 6.40 4.71
C TYR A 84 10.20 7.27 3.99
N ILE A 85 10.38 7.42 2.67
CA ILE A 85 9.45 8.20 1.83
C ILE A 85 8.01 7.74 2.07
N GLY A 86 7.11 8.70 2.35
CA GLY A 86 5.70 8.47 2.67
C GLY A 86 5.40 8.10 4.12
N GLN A 87 6.40 7.79 4.93
CA GLN A 87 6.20 7.43 6.33
C GLN A 87 5.95 8.67 7.19
N THR A 88 4.78 8.70 7.84
CA THR A 88 4.40 9.84 8.72
C THR A 88 5.12 9.72 10.06
N PRO A 89 5.94 10.72 10.46
CA PRO A 89 6.69 10.65 11.69
C PRO A 89 5.84 10.91 12.94
N ALA A 90 6.02 10.09 13.95
CA ALA A 90 5.45 10.30 15.28
C ALA A 90 6.47 11.04 16.18
N PHE A 91 6.80 12.28 15.86
CA PHE A 91 7.91 13.04 16.46
C PHE A 91 7.99 12.97 17.99
N LYS A 92 6.87 13.01 18.70
CA LYS A 92 6.86 12.93 20.17
C LYS A 92 7.40 11.60 20.71
N LYS A 93 7.37 10.53 19.94
CA LYS A 93 7.94 9.24 20.31
C LYS A 93 9.45 9.19 20.19
N PHE A 94 10.07 10.12 19.46
CA PHE A 94 11.51 10.16 19.23
C PHE A 94 12.32 10.63 20.43
N VAL A 95 11.65 11.13 21.47
CA VAL A 95 12.28 11.65 22.68
C VAL A 95 11.56 11.18 23.92
N THR A 96 12.30 11.16 25.03
CA THR A 96 11.78 10.98 26.38
C THR A 96 12.15 12.21 27.20
N VAL A 97 11.33 12.56 28.19
CA VAL A 97 11.55 13.68 29.07
C VAL A 97 11.48 13.22 30.51
N THR A 98 12.38 13.70 31.34
CA THR A 98 12.40 13.44 32.77
C THR A 98 12.75 14.74 33.51
N ASP A 99 12.27 14.86 34.73
CA ASP A 99 12.60 15.93 35.63
C ASP A 99 12.79 15.36 37.03
N ASP A 100 13.44 16.12 37.93
CA ASP A 100 13.72 15.64 39.29
C ASP A 100 12.63 16.00 40.30
N THR A 101 11.76 16.93 39.98
CA THR A 101 10.67 17.39 40.83
C THR A 101 9.28 17.27 40.16
N ASP A 102 9.20 17.36 38.82
CA ASP A 102 7.98 17.21 38.06
C ASP A 102 7.88 15.78 37.50
N GLU A 103 6.89 15.03 37.96
CA GLU A 103 6.65 13.65 37.48
C GLU A 103 6.18 13.58 36.03
N ALA A 104 5.66 14.67 35.47
CA ALA A 104 5.08 14.71 34.13
C ALA A 104 5.40 16.02 33.38
N PRO A 105 6.69 16.31 33.10
CA PRO A 105 7.05 17.48 32.33
C PRO A 105 6.46 17.40 30.92
N THR A 106 6.04 18.55 30.40
CA THR A 106 5.40 18.59 29.05
C THR A 106 6.46 18.54 27.97
N ILE A 107 6.13 17.85 26.84
CA ILE A 107 6.95 17.83 25.63
C ILE A 107 6.16 18.32 24.43
N SER A 108 6.74 19.24 23.68
CA SER A 108 6.16 19.78 22.45
C SER A 108 7.18 19.81 21.32
N VAL A 109 6.70 19.61 20.10
CA VAL A 109 7.47 19.87 18.88
C VAL A 109 7.35 21.35 18.59
N LEU A 110 8.46 22.07 18.65
CA LEU A 110 8.50 23.52 18.45
C LEU A 110 8.49 23.89 16.97
N GLU A 111 9.30 23.21 16.19
CA GLU A 111 9.36 23.35 14.73
C GLU A 111 9.89 22.07 14.07
N HIS A 112 9.46 21.85 12.85
CA HIS A 112 9.95 20.79 11.97
C HIS A 112 9.80 21.26 10.50
N ASN A 113 10.61 20.71 9.60
CA ASN A 113 10.67 21.16 8.21
C ASN A 113 10.78 20.01 7.20
N GLU A 114 10.39 18.81 7.59
CA GLU A 114 10.47 17.64 6.73
C GLU A 114 9.50 17.71 5.53
N ASP A 115 9.97 17.14 4.43
CA ASP A 115 9.15 16.71 3.31
C ASP A 115 9.23 15.19 3.25
N ILE A 116 8.17 14.53 3.72
CA ILE A 116 8.13 13.06 3.76
C ILE A 116 8.11 12.41 2.39
N ASN A 117 7.86 13.16 1.32
CA ASN A 117 7.84 12.65 -0.04
C ASN A 117 9.19 12.81 -0.76
N LYS A 118 10.20 13.33 -0.06
CA LYS A 118 11.50 13.62 -0.65
C LYS A 118 12.64 13.18 0.25
N GLU A 119 13.60 12.46 -0.32
CA GLU A 119 14.84 12.14 0.37
C GLU A 119 15.57 13.41 0.83
N GLY A 120 16.06 13.39 2.05
CA GLY A 120 16.77 14.52 2.60
C GLY A 120 17.04 14.41 4.09
N THR A 121 17.78 15.37 4.60
CA THR A 121 18.00 15.53 6.03
C THR A 121 17.27 16.78 6.51
N TYR A 122 16.36 16.59 7.41
CA TYR A 122 15.50 17.60 7.99
C TYR A 122 15.80 17.79 9.48
N THR A 123 15.21 18.77 10.10
CA THR A 123 15.38 19.05 11.53
C THR A 123 14.05 19.08 12.25
N VAL A 124 14.06 18.54 13.49
CA VAL A 124 12.93 18.60 14.40
C VAL A 124 13.44 19.19 15.71
N LYS A 125 12.80 20.27 16.18
CA LYS A 125 13.11 20.92 17.44
C LYS A 125 12.05 20.65 18.47
N TYR A 126 12.49 20.30 19.66
CA TYR A 126 11.67 20.00 20.82
C TYR A 126 11.86 21.02 21.90
N VAL A 127 10.82 21.25 22.67
CA VAL A 127 10.89 21.96 23.96
C VAL A 127 10.21 21.07 25.01
N ALA A 128 10.86 20.90 26.13
CA ALA A 128 10.26 20.36 27.35
C ALA A 128 10.18 21.44 28.42
N GLU A 129 9.05 21.50 29.12
CA GLU A 129 8.79 22.49 30.17
C GLU A 129 8.23 21.76 31.38
N ASP A 130 8.78 22.09 32.57
CA ASP A 130 8.29 21.63 33.87
C ASP A 130 7.16 22.51 34.39
N ALA A 131 6.56 22.11 35.50
CA ALA A 131 5.50 22.87 36.16
C ALA A 131 5.97 24.20 36.75
N SER A 132 7.29 24.38 36.95
CA SER A 132 7.90 25.62 37.43
C SER A 132 8.24 26.62 36.32
N GLY A 133 8.07 26.22 35.05
CA GLY A 133 8.34 27.04 33.86
C GLY A 133 9.81 27.00 33.42
N ASN A 134 10.61 26.04 33.91
CA ASN A 134 11.94 25.85 33.36
C ASN A 134 11.87 25.05 32.07
N ALA A 135 12.60 25.43 31.02
CA ALA A 135 12.54 24.84 29.73
C ALA A 135 13.88 24.34 29.21
N SER A 136 13.86 23.19 28.58
CA SER A 136 14.97 22.59 27.83
C SER A 136 14.61 22.40 26.35
N TYR A 137 15.64 22.37 25.51
CA TYR A 137 15.50 22.24 24.07
C TYR A 137 16.39 21.12 23.55
N LEU A 138 15.90 20.38 22.56
CA LEU A 138 16.64 19.37 21.81
C LEU A 138 16.34 19.53 20.33
N THR A 139 17.36 19.38 19.49
CA THR A 139 17.19 19.29 18.04
C THR A 139 17.69 17.94 17.57
N LEU A 140 16.85 17.21 16.87
CA LEU A 140 17.21 15.97 16.20
C LEU A 140 17.18 16.15 14.67
N LYS A 141 18.00 15.36 13.99
CA LYS A 141 17.87 15.17 12.53
C LYS A 141 16.75 14.19 12.26
N TYR A 142 15.94 14.47 11.27
CA TYR A 142 15.02 13.50 10.66
C TYR A 142 15.48 13.24 9.23
N VAL A 143 15.96 12.03 8.95
CA VAL A 143 16.51 11.65 7.65
C VAL A 143 15.47 10.83 6.93
N VAL A 144 14.92 11.37 5.84
CA VAL A 144 14.03 10.63 4.95
C VAL A 144 14.87 9.93 3.90
N LYS A 145 14.78 8.61 3.83
CA LYS A 145 15.45 7.77 2.84
C LYS A 145 14.44 7.11 1.91
N LYS A 146 14.87 6.74 0.72
CA LYS A 146 14.15 5.77 -0.10
C LYS A 146 14.29 4.40 0.58
N GLN A 147 13.19 3.68 0.72
CA GLN A 147 13.23 2.32 1.26
C GLN A 147 13.90 1.40 0.23
N GLU A 148 14.97 0.73 0.63
CA GLU A 148 15.61 -0.31 -0.17
C GLU A 148 14.95 -1.65 0.16
N TYR A 149 14.12 -2.13 -0.76
CA TYR A 149 13.50 -3.45 -0.62
C TYR A 149 14.49 -4.54 -1.02
N SER A 150 14.72 -5.51 -0.15
CA SER A 150 15.58 -6.64 -0.48
C SER A 150 14.78 -7.79 -1.07
N TYR A 151 15.35 -8.46 -2.06
CA TYR A 151 14.79 -9.70 -2.63
C TYR A 151 14.49 -10.74 -1.54
N LYS A 152 15.39 -10.88 -0.56
CA LYS A 152 15.22 -11.81 0.56
C LYS A 152 13.96 -11.48 1.36
N THR A 153 13.76 -10.23 1.75
CA THR A 153 12.60 -9.80 2.53
C THR A 153 11.30 -10.01 1.77
N LEU A 154 11.27 -9.68 0.48
CA LEU A 154 10.11 -9.95 -0.37
C LEU A 154 9.80 -11.45 -0.43
N MET A 155 10.82 -12.31 -0.62
CA MET A 155 10.60 -13.77 -0.67
C MET A 155 10.09 -14.33 0.66
N GLU A 156 10.52 -13.79 1.80
CA GLU A 156 9.99 -14.14 3.12
C GLU A 156 8.52 -13.74 3.26
N GLN A 157 8.13 -12.56 2.82
CA GLN A 157 6.73 -12.12 2.81
C GLN A 157 5.87 -12.97 1.88
N ILE A 158 6.35 -13.28 0.68
CA ILE A 158 5.64 -14.16 -0.27
C ILE A 158 5.51 -15.57 0.28
N ALA A 159 6.49 -16.07 1.04
CA ALA A 159 6.39 -17.38 1.67
C ALA A 159 5.23 -17.46 2.67
N LEU A 160 5.11 -16.48 3.56
CA LEU A 160 4.01 -16.39 4.52
C LEU A 160 2.65 -16.26 3.81
N LEU A 161 2.59 -15.41 2.81
CA LEU A 161 1.38 -15.21 2.03
C LEU A 161 0.97 -16.48 1.26
N ALA A 162 1.93 -17.21 0.70
CA ALA A 162 1.67 -18.48 0.03
C ALA A 162 1.12 -19.54 0.98
N GLU A 163 1.62 -19.58 2.22
CA GLU A 163 1.11 -20.46 3.28
C GLU A 163 -0.35 -20.13 3.60
N ASP A 164 -0.68 -18.86 3.83
CA ASP A 164 -2.04 -18.38 4.11
C ASP A 164 -3.02 -18.70 2.96
N LEU A 165 -2.56 -18.62 1.73
CA LEU A 165 -3.33 -18.96 0.54
C LEU A 165 -3.41 -20.48 0.26
N GLY A 166 -2.71 -21.28 1.03
CA GLY A 166 -2.60 -22.72 0.81
C GLY A 166 -1.98 -23.07 -0.54
N ILE A 167 -0.97 -22.28 -0.98
CA ILE A 167 -0.17 -22.57 -2.16
C ILE A 167 1.11 -23.25 -1.72
N THR A 168 1.35 -24.48 -2.17
CA THR A 168 2.48 -25.28 -1.73
C THR A 168 3.40 -25.67 -2.88
N LYS A 169 4.67 -25.95 -2.58
CA LYS A 169 5.68 -26.42 -3.56
C LYS A 169 5.36 -27.81 -4.13
N ASN A 170 4.46 -28.56 -3.50
CA ASN A 170 4.05 -29.90 -3.96
C ASN A 170 2.91 -29.84 -5.01
N MET A 171 2.29 -28.69 -5.22
CA MET A 171 1.30 -28.50 -6.26
C MET A 171 1.97 -28.48 -7.64
N SER A 172 1.22 -28.87 -8.66
CA SER A 172 1.66 -28.66 -10.05
C SER A 172 1.81 -27.17 -10.34
N LYS A 173 2.73 -26.80 -11.25
CA LYS A 173 2.89 -25.40 -11.66
C LYS A 173 1.58 -24.78 -12.17
N VAL A 174 0.73 -25.57 -12.85
CA VAL A 174 -0.59 -25.10 -13.30
C VAL A 174 -1.48 -24.72 -12.13
N GLU A 175 -1.55 -25.55 -11.09
CA GLU A 175 -2.34 -25.26 -9.88
C GLU A 175 -1.79 -24.03 -9.13
N GLN A 176 -0.47 -23.94 -8.98
CA GLN A 176 0.19 -22.77 -8.36
C GLN A 176 -0.17 -21.49 -9.12
N VAL A 177 0.01 -21.48 -10.44
CA VAL A 177 -0.28 -20.29 -11.28
C VAL A 177 -1.75 -19.91 -11.23
N ARG A 178 -2.68 -20.88 -11.26
CA ARG A 178 -4.12 -20.60 -11.15
C ARG A 178 -4.49 -19.99 -9.79
N LYS A 179 -3.91 -20.49 -8.69
CA LYS A 179 -4.13 -19.92 -7.36
C LYS A 179 -3.51 -18.53 -7.21
N ILE A 180 -2.30 -18.33 -7.72
CA ILE A 180 -1.65 -17.02 -7.77
C ILE A 180 -2.53 -16.03 -8.55
N TYR A 181 -3.02 -16.45 -9.72
CA TYR A 181 -3.93 -15.63 -10.52
C TYR A 181 -5.19 -15.23 -9.74
N ALA A 182 -5.84 -16.20 -9.11
CA ALA A 182 -7.07 -15.96 -8.36
C ALA A 182 -6.86 -14.95 -7.23
N TYR A 183 -5.71 -15.02 -6.55
CA TYR A 183 -5.33 -14.08 -5.51
C TYR A 183 -5.03 -12.69 -6.10
N VAL A 184 -4.09 -12.59 -7.03
CA VAL A 184 -3.61 -11.31 -7.57
C VAL A 184 -4.72 -10.57 -8.32
N ASN A 185 -5.56 -11.28 -9.09
CA ASN A 185 -6.71 -10.69 -9.80
C ASN A 185 -7.86 -10.26 -8.86
N SER A 186 -7.82 -10.63 -7.58
CA SER A 186 -8.88 -10.29 -6.62
C SER A 186 -8.93 -8.79 -6.33
N ARG A 187 -10.16 -8.24 -6.21
CA ARG A 187 -10.37 -6.84 -5.77
C ARG A 187 -9.96 -6.58 -4.34
N SER A 188 -9.90 -7.62 -3.51
CA SER A 188 -9.43 -7.51 -2.13
C SER A 188 -7.91 -7.47 -2.04
N THR A 189 -7.20 -7.89 -3.07
CA THR A 189 -5.73 -7.89 -3.10
C THR A 189 -5.20 -6.58 -3.65
N ILE A 190 -5.68 -6.16 -4.84
CA ILE A 190 -5.27 -4.91 -5.46
C ILE A 190 -6.52 -4.17 -5.94
N TYR A 191 -6.69 -2.95 -5.45
CA TYR A 191 -7.64 -2.01 -6.01
C TYR A 191 -7.00 -1.31 -7.20
N PHE A 192 -7.61 -1.42 -8.39
CA PHE A 192 -7.07 -0.81 -9.60
C PHE A 192 -7.13 0.72 -9.50
N THR A 193 -5.96 1.35 -9.61
CA THR A 193 -5.78 2.79 -9.52
C THR A 193 -5.15 3.29 -10.81
N ASP A 194 -5.57 4.44 -11.30
CA ASP A 194 -4.97 5.09 -12.47
C ASP A 194 -3.49 5.39 -12.22
N GLU A 195 -2.65 5.16 -13.23
CA GLU A 195 -1.20 5.37 -13.17
C GLU A 195 -0.80 6.76 -12.64
N SER A 196 -1.60 7.80 -12.94
CA SER A 196 -1.36 9.16 -12.44
C SER A 196 -1.47 9.29 -10.92
N ASN A 197 -2.12 8.35 -10.25
CA ASN A 197 -2.28 8.32 -8.80
C ASN A 197 -1.23 7.43 -8.10
N ILE A 198 -0.35 6.76 -8.86
CA ILE A 198 0.72 5.93 -8.31
C ILE A 198 2.02 6.73 -8.32
N PRO A 199 2.55 7.15 -7.16
CA PRO A 199 3.72 8.02 -7.11
C PRO A 199 5.01 7.29 -7.53
N ASN A 200 5.86 8.01 -8.25
CA ASN A 200 7.29 7.71 -8.49
C ASN A 200 7.65 6.41 -9.23
N ILE A 201 6.77 5.86 -10.06
CA ILE A 201 7.13 4.68 -10.87
C ILE A 201 7.75 5.10 -12.20
N ASP A 202 9.04 4.78 -12.39
CA ASP A 202 9.71 4.91 -13.68
C ASP A 202 9.48 3.66 -14.53
N ARG A 203 8.50 3.72 -15.41
CA ARG A 203 8.13 2.61 -16.32
C ARG A 203 9.25 2.18 -17.26
N ASN A 204 10.33 2.95 -17.38
CA ASN A 204 11.49 2.56 -18.18
C ASN A 204 12.39 1.58 -17.43
N LYS A 205 12.26 1.50 -16.12
CA LYS A 205 13.02 0.59 -15.25
C LYS A 205 12.22 -0.63 -14.80
N TRP A 206 11.12 -0.93 -15.44
CA TRP A 206 10.19 -1.99 -15.04
C TRP A 206 10.83 -3.37 -14.82
N GLU A 207 11.90 -3.68 -15.56
CA GLU A 207 12.63 -4.95 -15.42
C GLU A 207 13.45 -5.03 -14.11
N SER A 208 13.93 -3.88 -13.61
CA SER A 208 14.71 -3.79 -12.37
C SER A 208 13.85 -3.47 -11.15
N ASP A 209 12.84 -2.62 -11.29
CA ASP A 209 12.10 -2.02 -10.18
C ASP A 209 10.83 -2.81 -9.78
N TRP A 210 10.59 -3.97 -10.43
CA TRP A 210 9.43 -4.82 -10.14
C TRP A 210 9.36 -5.27 -8.67
N LEU A 211 10.49 -5.45 -8.01
CA LEU A 211 10.57 -5.85 -6.62
C LEU A 211 9.97 -4.77 -5.71
N GLU A 212 10.38 -3.53 -5.89
CA GLU A 212 9.86 -2.39 -5.15
C GLU A 212 8.36 -2.22 -5.38
N GLU A 213 7.92 -2.38 -6.63
CA GLU A 213 6.51 -2.30 -6.97
C GLU A 213 5.68 -3.44 -6.37
N ALA A 214 6.22 -4.67 -6.33
CA ALA A 214 5.55 -5.80 -5.68
C ALA A 214 5.31 -5.52 -4.18
N VAL A 215 6.33 -5.02 -3.47
CA VAL A 215 6.21 -4.66 -2.05
C VAL A 215 5.20 -3.53 -1.86
N ARG A 216 5.32 -2.46 -2.66
CA ARG A 216 4.38 -1.34 -2.61
C ARG A 216 2.94 -1.80 -2.81
N GLY A 217 2.70 -2.66 -3.80
CA GLY A 217 1.36 -3.20 -4.08
C GLY A 217 0.81 -4.05 -2.94
N MET A 218 1.66 -4.80 -2.24
CA MET A 218 1.27 -5.58 -1.04
C MET A 218 0.92 -4.67 0.14
N GLU A 219 1.65 -3.57 0.33
CA GLU A 219 1.45 -2.64 1.45
C GLU A 219 0.24 -1.73 1.25
N THR A 220 0.07 -1.20 0.03
CA THR A 220 -0.98 -0.21 -0.25
C THR A 220 -2.28 -0.81 -0.72
N HIS A 221 -2.25 -2.04 -1.25
CA HIS A 221 -3.38 -2.67 -1.95
C HIS A 221 -3.92 -1.84 -3.14
N GLU A 222 -3.10 -0.93 -3.67
CA GLU A 222 -3.46 -0.09 -4.82
C GLU A 222 -2.45 -0.29 -5.94
N GLY A 223 -2.92 -0.26 -7.19
CA GLY A 223 -2.02 -0.41 -8.30
C GLY A 223 -2.69 -0.50 -9.67
N ASP A 224 -1.85 -0.64 -10.68
CA ASP A 224 -2.23 -0.81 -12.08
C ASP A 224 -1.63 -2.10 -12.67
N CYS A 225 -1.58 -2.22 -13.98
CA CYS A 225 -1.06 -3.40 -14.68
C CYS A 225 0.38 -3.76 -14.25
N TYR A 226 1.21 -2.78 -13.92
CA TYR A 226 2.56 -3.03 -13.45
C TYR A 226 2.60 -3.67 -12.06
N THR A 227 1.71 -3.27 -11.17
CA THR A 227 1.57 -3.85 -9.83
C THR A 227 1.11 -5.31 -9.90
N TYR A 228 0.09 -5.60 -10.75
CA TYR A 228 -0.37 -6.97 -10.98
C TYR A 228 0.74 -7.86 -11.55
N TYR A 229 1.49 -7.35 -12.52
CA TYR A 229 2.66 -8.02 -13.07
C TYR A 229 3.73 -8.29 -11.99
N SER A 230 4.10 -7.26 -11.22
CA SER A 230 5.19 -7.33 -10.24
C SER A 230 4.88 -8.29 -9.09
N LEU A 231 3.64 -8.24 -8.57
CA LEU A 231 3.21 -9.17 -7.52
C LEU A 231 3.15 -10.61 -8.05
N SER A 232 2.64 -10.83 -9.26
CA SER A 232 2.65 -12.15 -9.89
C SER A 232 4.06 -12.71 -10.06
N LYS A 233 4.99 -11.85 -10.53
CA LYS A 233 6.41 -12.20 -10.69
C LYS A 233 7.02 -12.60 -9.35
N ALA A 234 6.73 -11.90 -8.26
CA ALA A 234 7.25 -12.26 -6.93
C ALA A 234 6.86 -13.69 -6.52
N PHE A 235 5.62 -14.10 -6.76
CA PHE A 235 5.19 -15.48 -6.54
C PHE A 235 5.90 -16.46 -7.48
N PHE A 236 6.07 -16.13 -8.75
CA PHE A 236 6.77 -17.00 -9.70
C PHE A 236 8.22 -17.23 -9.29
N GLU A 237 8.93 -16.19 -8.88
CA GLU A 237 10.29 -16.29 -8.34
C GLU A 237 10.34 -17.20 -7.10
N TYR A 238 9.40 -17.01 -6.15
CA TYR A 238 9.35 -17.84 -4.93
C TYR A 238 9.13 -19.31 -5.21
N PHE A 239 8.26 -19.66 -6.16
CA PHE A 239 7.97 -21.04 -6.53
C PHE A 239 8.93 -21.62 -7.57
N GLY A 240 9.86 -20.83 -8.12
CA GLY A 240 10.74 -21.25 -9.20
C GLY A 240 9.98 -21.51 -10.51
N ILE A 241 8.91 -20.78 -10.75
CA ILE A 241 8.16 -20.82 -12.00
C ILE A 241 8.85 -19.89 -13.00
N GLU A 242 9.41 -20.47 -14.03
CA GLU A 242 10.06 -19.70 -15.08
C GLU A 242 9.06 -18.77 -15.78
N ASN A 243 9.40 -17.50 -15.88
CA ASN A 243 8.53 -16.48 -16.41
C ASN A 243 9.32 -15.42 -17.18
N MET A 244 8.65 -14.77 -18.11
CA MET A 244 9.19 -13.62 -18.84
C MET A 244 8.15 -12.51 -18.85
N GLY A 245 8.57 -11.34 -18.37
CA GLY A 245 7.75 -10.13 -18.42
C GLY A 245 7.66 -9.57 -19.83
N ILE A 246 6.55 -8.96 -20.16
CA ILE A 246 6.29 -8.31 -21.43
C ILE A 246 5.72 -6.93 -21.17
N LYS A 247 6.31 -5.93 -21.83
CA LYS A 247 5.78 -4.56 -21.91
C LYS A 247 5.16 -4.37 -23.29
N ARG A 248 4.02 -3.70 -23.37
CA ARG A 248 3.39 -3.37 -24.64
C ARG A 248 4.36 -2.58 -25.53
N ALA A 249 4.41 -2.93 -26.81
CA ALA A 249 5.27 -2.23 -27.76
C ALA A 249 4.84 -0.78 -27.91
N GLU A 250 5.81 0.13 -27.77
CA GLU A 250 5.64 1.56 -28.03
C GLU A 250 5.46 1.80 -29.55
N ASN A 251 4.87 2.92 -29.91
CA ASN A 251 4.68 3.36 -31.30
C ASN A 251 3.71 2.50 -32.13
N TYR A 252 2.46 2.53 -31.73
CA TYR A 252 1.39 2.01 -32.57
C TYR A 252 0.71 3.17 -33.32
N GLU A 253 0.72 3.18 -34.66
CA GLU A 253 0.01 4.17 -35.46
C GLU A 253 -1.49 4.21 -35.08
N GLY A 254 -1.97 5.33 -34.58
CA GLY A 254 -3.37 5.56 -34.21
C GLY A 254 -3.69 5.33 -32.71
N ALA A 255 -2.73 5.19 -31.84
CA ALA A 255 -2.97 5.17 -30.41
C ALA A 255 -3.13 6.60 -29.86
N GLU A 256 -4.38 7.01 -29.64
CA GLU A 256 -4.68 8.24 -28.86
C GLU A 256 -4.58 8.00 -27.35
N ASP A 257 -4.37 6.75 -26.94
CA ASP A 257 -4.26 6.32 -25.56
C ASP A 257 -3.08 5.35 -25.41
N ASP A 258 -1.93 5.93 -25.10
CA ASP A 258 -0.63 5.24 -25.05
C ASP A 258 -0.39 4.54 -23.72
N GLY A 259 -1.43 4.23 -22.96
CA GLY A 259 -1.26 3.52 -21.70
C GLY A 259 -0.34 2.32 -21.86
N THR A 260 0.76 2.33 -21.10
CA THR A 260 1.66 1.19 -21.03
C THR A 260 0.94 0.00 -20.41
N HIS A 261 1.16 -1.20 -20.94
CA HIS A 261 0.60 -2.42 -20.34
C HIS A 261 1.68 -3.46 -20.08
N PHE A 262 1.58 -4.16 -18.94
CA PHE A 262 2.53 -5.19 -18.52
C PHE A 262 1.80 -6.51 -18.26
N TRP A 263 2.40 -7.61 -18.73
CA TRP A 263 1.93 -8.97 -18.49
C TRP A 263 3.10 -9.94 -18.53
N SER A 264 2.84 -11.25 -18.49
CA SER A 264 3.88 -12.27 -18.50
C SER A 264 3.55 -13.40 -19.49
N ILE A 265 4.57 -14.17 -19.81
CA ILE A 265 4.44 -15.58 -20.18
C ILE A 265 5.05 -16.42 -19.08
N VAL A 266 4.47 -17.58 -18.82
CA VAL A 266 4.90 -18.49 -17.75
C VAL A 266 5.07 -19.91 -18.30
N ASN A 267 6.13 -20.59 -17.82
CA ASN A 267 6.43 -21.97 -18.18
C ASN A 267 5.84 -22.93 -17.12
N VAL A 268 4.78 -23.62 -17.48
CA VAL A 268 4.15 -24.65 -16.63
C VAL A 268 4.53 -26.07 -17.04
N GLY A 269 5.50 -26.22 -17.93
CA GLY A 269 6.02 -27.50 -18.35
C GLY A 269 6.68 -28.29 -17.23
N SER A 270 6.78 -29.60 -17.39
CA SER A 270 7.37 -30.52 -16.45
C SER A 270 8.19 -31.60 -17.17
N GLY A 271 9.10 -32.25 -16.46
CA GLY A 271 9.90 -33.35 -17.01
C GLY A 271 10.84 -32.93 -18.15
N GLY A 272 11.29 -31.68 -18.19
CA GLY A 272 12.19 -31.17 -19.24
C GLY A 272 11.45 -30.75 -20.53
N THR A 273 10.12 -30.71 -20.52
CA THR A 273 9.33 -30.23 -21.65
C THR A 273 8.74 -28.88 -21.28
N ASP A 274 9.08 -27.85 -22.05
CA ASP A 274 8.55 -26.51 -21.84
C ASP A 274 7.12 -26.40 -22.38
N LYS A 275 6.27 -25.69 -21.61
CA LYS A 275 4.91 -25.31 -22.02
C LYS A 275 4.65 -23.89 -21.56
N TRP A 276 4.78 -22.94 -22.48
CA TRP A 276 4.63 -21.53 -22.23
C TRP A 276 3.22 -21.06 -22.57
N TYR A 277 2.63 -20.27 -21.65
CA TYR A 277 1.31 -19.65 -21.80
C TYR A 277 1.37 -18.19 -21.44
N TYR A 278 0.44 -17.41 -21.99
CA TYR A 278 0.24 -16.04 -21.55
C TYR A 278 -0.46 -15.98 -20.20
N TYR A 279 -0.09 -14.98 -19.44
CA TYR A 279 -0.61 -14.70 -18.11
C TYR A 279 -0.73 -13.20 -17.90
N ASP A 280 -1.94 -12.70 -17.59
CA ASP A 280 -2.22 -11.33 -17.25
C ASP A 280 -3.26 -11.27 -16.12
N ALA A 281 -2.83 -11.00 -14.91
CA ALA A 281 -3.72 -10.90 -13.76
C ALA A 281 -4.38 -9.51 -13.62
N THR A 282 -4.10 -8.58 -14.52
CA THR A 282 -4.69 -7.25 -14.50
C THR A 282 -6.21 -7.34 -14.65
N ARG A 283 -6.94 -6.58 -13.86
CA ARG A 283 -8.40 -6.49 -13.98
C ARG A 283 -8.81 -5.64 -15.17
N LEU A 284 -8.92 -6.26 -16.30
CA LEU A 284 -9.32 -5.60 -17.53
C LEU A 284 -10.84 -5.46 -17.61
N ASN A 285 -11.30 -4.37 -18.21
CA ASN A 285 -12.71 -4.16 -18.51
C ASN A 285 -13.13 -4.84 -19.85
N GLY A 286 -12.32 -5.79 -20.30
CA GLY A 286 -12.53 -6.54 -21.52
C GLY A 286 -13.12 -7.94 -21.30
N TYR A 287 -13.25 -8.67 -22.36
CA TYR A 287 -13.69 -10.06 -22.37
C TYR A 287 -13.12 -10.81 -23.59
N PHE A 288 -13.01 -12.13 -23.46
CA PHE A 288 -12.53 -13.00 -24.51
C PHE A 288 -13.71 -13.62 -25.28
N ASN A 289 -13.52 -13.90 -26.56
CA ASN A 289 -14.49 -14.60 -27.43
C ASN A 289 -15.93 -14.05 -27.38
N GLY A 290 -16.13 -12.80 -26.96
CA GLY A 290 -17.46 -12.21 -26.88
C GLY A 290 -18.20 -12.46 -25.58
N ASP A 291 -17.69 -13.28 -24.69
CA ASP A 291 -18.23 -13.49 -23.35
C ASP A 291 -17.75 -12.37 -22.40
N LYS A 292 -18.67 -11.52 -21.98
CA LYS A 292 -18.37 -10.40 -21.08
C LYS A 292 -18.00 -10.84 -19.67
N SER A 293 -18.31 -12.09 -19.31
CA SER A 293 -17.92 -12.67 -18.03
C SER A 293 -16.51 -13.25 -18.09
N ASP A 294 -16.01 -13.58 -19.27
CA ASP A 294 -14.69 -14.15 -19.47
C ASP A 294 -13.63 -13.05 -19.55
N ASN A 295 -13.05 -12.75 -18.41
CA ASN A 295 -11.92 -11.82 -18.27
C ASN A 295 -10.70 -12.55 -17.70
N ASN A 296 -10.57 -13.84 -18.02
CA ASN A 296 -9.52 -14.71 -17.50
C ASN A 296 -8.38 -14.84 -18.51
N ALA A 297 -7.28 -14.18 -18.22
CA ALA A 297 -6.01 -14.31 -18.96
C ALA A 297 -4.97 -15.16 -18.21
N CYS A 298 -5.43 -16.23 -17.55
CA CYS A 298 -4.58 -17.17 -16.83
C CYS A 298 -4.26 -18.39 -17.69
N LEU A 299 -3.01 -18.56 -18.06
CA LEU A 299 -2.52 -19.71 -18.85
C LEU A 299 -3.28 -19.88 -20.17
N ILE A 300 -3.32 -18.82 -20.95
CA ILE A 300 -4.03 -18.80 -22.24
C ILE A 300 -3.07 -18.88 -23.43
N THR A 301 -3.58 -19.39 -24.53
CA THR A 301 -2.85 -19.46 -25.81
C THR A 301 -2.78 -18.10 -26.51
N GLU A 302 -1.92 -17.96 -27.52
CA GLU A 302 -1.86 -16.74 -28.34
C GLU A 302 -3.19 -16.48 -29.08
N ALA A 303 -3.86 -17.51 -29.51
CA ALA A 303 -5.17 -17.40 -30.17
C ALA A 303 -6.23 -16.83 -29.21
N LYS A 304 -6.26 -17.30 -27.96
CA LYS A 304 -7.15 -16.78 -26.92
C LYS A 304 -6.80 -15.34 -26.56
N LEU A 305 -5.50 -15.02 -26.40
CA LEU A 305 -5.05 -13.66 -26.12
C LEU A 305 -5.51 -12.67 -27.21
N LYS A 306 -5.37 -13.02 -28.47
CA LYS A 306 -5.81 -12.22 -29.62
C LYS A 306 -7.32 -12.06 -29.71
N SER A 307 -8.08 -12.99 -29.16
CA SER A 307 -9.54 -12.94 -29.11
C SER A 307 -10.09 -11.99 -28.03
N HIS A 308 -9.23 -11.41 -27.19
CA HIS A 308 -9.64 -10.44 -26.17
C HIS A 308 -10.37 -9.25 -26.80
N ARG A 309 -11.56 -8.94 -26.30
CA ARG A 309 -12.39 -7.87 -26.85
C ARG A 309 -12.28 -6.59 -26.04
N THR A 310 -11.35 -5.75 -26.43
CA THR A 310 -11.33 -4.33 -26.11
C THR A 310 -11.98 -3.53 -27.23
N SER A 311 -12.15 -2.23 -27.06
CA SER A 311 -12.60 -1.33 -28.12
C SER A 311 -11.72 -1.38 -29.39
N LYS A 312 -10.47 -1.77 -29.26
CA LYS A 312 -9.48 -1.86 -30.35
C LYS A 312 -9.03 -3.32 -30.65
N GLY A 313 -9.54 -4.31 -29.92
CA GLY A 313 -9.21 -5.74 -30.09
C GLY A 313 -7.97 -6.21 -29.34
N GLY A 314 -7.84 -7.54 -29.17
CA GLY A 314 -6.73 -8.16 -28.43
C GLY A 314 -5.38 -8.00 -29.11
N ASP A 315 -5.33 -8.04 -30.44
CA ASP A 315 -4.09 -7.79 -31.19
C ASP A 315 -3.50 -6.40 -30.93
N TYR A 316 -4.35 -5.43 -30.67
CA TYR A 316 -3.94 -4.09 -30.30
C TYR A 316 -3.50 -4.04 -28.83
N PHE A 317 -4.34 -4.56 -27.93
CA PHE A 317 -4.12 -4.46 -26.49
C PHE A 317 -2.84 -5.17 -26.05
N TYR A 318 -2.58 -6.37 -26.60
CA TYR A 318 -1.39 -7.19 -26.30
C TYR A 318 -0.30 -7.10 -27.37
N LYS A 319 -0.17 -5.97 -28.03
CA LYS A 319 0.90 -5.78 -29.01
C LYS A 319 2.26 -5.84 -28.36
N MET A 320 3.11 -6.71 -28.86
CA MET A 320 4.46 -6.91 -28.33
C MET A 320 5.48 -7.09 -29.46
N THR A 321 6.73 -6.79 -29.17
CA THR A 321 7.86 -7.20 -29.99
C THR A 321 8.46 -8.45 -29.36
N LYS A 322 8.38 -9.59 -30.05
CA LYS A 322 9.01 -10.82 -29.57
C LYS A 322 10.53 -10.68 -29.70
N ALA A 323 11.22 -10.66 -28.56
CA ALA A 323 12.67 -10.59 -28.51
C ALA A 323 13.31 -11.86 -29.10
N PRO A 324 14.58 -11.82 -29.55
CA PRO A 324 15.31 -13.03 -29.89
C PRO A 324 15.30 -14.00 -28.69
N GLY A 325 14.94 -15.26 -28.95
CA GLY A 325 14.81 -16.28 -27.89
C GLY A 325 13.45 -16.32 -27.21
N PHE A 326 12.45 -15.55 -27.66
CA PHE A 326 11.08 -15.67 -27.18
C PHE A 326 10.57 -17.11 -27.38
N PRO A 327 10.12 -17.80 -26.31
CA PRO A 327 9.76 -19.21 -26.40
C PRO A 327 8.48 -19.43 -27.20
N PRO A 328 8.31 -20.62 -27.82
CA PRO A 328 7.07 -20.97 -28.49
C PRO A 328 5.94 -21.08 -27.48
N ILE A 329 4.83 -20.38 -27.74
CA ILE A 329 3.64 -20.47 -26.90
C ILE A 329 2.84 -21.72 -27.28
N ALA A 330 2.30 -22.41 -26.27
CA ALA A 330 1.44 -23.56 -26.45
C ALA A 330 0.20 -23.20 -27.27
N THR A 331 -0.22 -24.09 -28.15
CA THR A 331 -1.38 -23.92 -29.02
C THR A 331 -2.62 -24.57 -28.46
N GLU A 332 -2.47 -25.45 -27.47
CA GLU A 332 -3.57 -26.17 -26.82
C GLU A 332 -3.94 -25.47 -25.52
N GLU A 333 -5.23 -25.24 -25.31
CA GLU A 333 -5.74 -24.71 -24.04
C GLU A 333 -5.51 -25.75 -22.91
N LEU A 334 -5.30 -25.25 -21.71
CA LEU A 334 -5.24 -26.09 -20.50
C LEU A 334 -6.66 -26.27 -19.93
N GLU A 335 -7.06 -27.53 -19.75
CA GLU A 335 -8.32 -27.91 -19.11
C GLU A 335 -8.40 -27.45 -17.63
#